data_77cc0e11b8dbf4e64114243c2dc8096a
#
_entry.id   77cc0e11b8dbf4e64114243c2dc8096a
#
_cell.length_a   1.000
_cell.length_b   1.000
_cell.length_c   1.000
_cell.angle_alpha   90.00
_cell.angle_beta   90.00
_cell.angle_gamma   90.00
#
_symmetry.space_group_name_H-M   'P 1'
#
loop_
_entity.id
_entity.type
_entity.pdbx_description
1 polymer ?
#
loop_
_entity_poly.entity_id
_entity_poly.type
_entity_poly.pdbx_seq_one_letter_code
_entity_poly.pdbx_strand_id
1 'polypeptide(L)'
;MLGDSKAFSGFAANDIPAARKFYGETLGLKVSEDHGLLTLHLAGGNNVLIYPKPNHVPATFTVLNFPVEDVDKAVDELTRRGVRFEIYDLPDIKTDAKGIMRGKGPTIAWFKDPAGNILSVLETS
;
A
#
# COMPACT_ATOMS: atom_id res chain seq x y z
N MET A 1 29.31 6.36 3.95
CA MET A 1 29.16 4.99 3.42
C MET A 1 27.71 4.66 3.12
N LEU A 2 26.84 4.57 4.12
CA LEU A 2 25.41 4.29 3.84
C LEU A 2 24.70 5.46 3.15
N GLY A 3 25.18 6.68 3.34
CA GLY A 3 24.60 7.84 2.68
C GLY A 3 24.70 7.79 1.15
N ASP A 4 25.61 6.97 0.60
CA ASP A 4 25.75 6.79 -0.84
C ASP A 4 25.02 5.56 -1.34
N SER A 5 24.38 4.80 -0.45
CA SER A 5 23.66 3.59 -0.80
C SER A 5 22.29 3.92 -1.39
N LYS A 6 21.93 3.23 -2.48
CA LYS A 6 20.59 3.34 -3.05
C LYS A 6 19.65 2.40 -2.31
N ALA A 7 19.37 2.75 -1.06
CA ALA A 7 18.57 1.92 -0.18
C ALA A 7 17.14 1.77 -0.71
N PHE A 8 16.55 0.63 -0.43
CA PHE A 8 15.16 0.36 -0.78
C PHE A 8 14.46 -0.32 0.39
N SER A 9 13.15 -0.21 0.41
CA SER A 9 12.34 -0.82 1.46
C SER A 9 11.80 -2.17 1.01
N GLY A 10 11.35 -2.98 1.96
CA GLY A 10 10.71 -4.24 1.65
C GLY A 10 9.76 -4.67 2.75
N PHE A 11 8.84 -5.53 2.37
CA PHE A 11 7.96 -6.17 3.33
C PHE A 11 7.62 -7.58 2.81
N ALA A 12 6.90 -8.34 3.63
CA ALA A 12 6.67 -9.75 3.35
C ALA A 12 5.23 -10.04 2.95
N ALA A 13 5.03 -11.17 2.30
CA ALA A 13 3.72 -11.72 2.00
C ALA A 13 3.78 -13.23 2.11
N ASN A 14 2.69 -13.83 2.57
CA ASN A 14 2.63 -15.29 2.69
C ASN A 14 2.19 -15.98 1.39
N ASP A 15 1.71 -15.23 0.41
CA ASP A 15 1.22 -15.76 -0.87
C ASP A 15 1.69 -14.83 -1.99
N ILE A 16 2.81 -15.18 -2.62
CA ILE A 16 3.41 -14.34 -3.66
C ILE A 16 2.53 -14.22 -4.90
N PRO A 17 1.89 -15.30 -5.42
CA PRO A 17 0.97 -15.13 -6.54
C PRO A 17 -0.19 -14.18 -6.25
N ALA A 18 -0.76 -14.23 -5.06
CA ALA A 18 -1.84 -13.30 -4.68
C ALA A 18 -1.33 -11.86 -4.60
N ALA A 19 -0.13 -11.65 -4.05
CA ALA A 19 0.49 -10.33 -3.99
C ALA A 19 0.76 -9.80 -5.40
N ARG A 20 1.30 -10.62 -6.29
CA ARG A 20 1.57 -10.22 -7.66
C ARG A 20 0.31 -9.76 -8.38
N LYS A 21 -0.78 -10.51 -8.22
CA LYS A 21 -2.05 -10.15 -8.83
C LYS A 21 -2.58 -8.83 -8.28
N PHE A 22 -2.52 -8.67 -6.96
CA PHE A 22 -3.03 -7.45 -6.31
C PHE A 22 -2.25 -6.21 -6.76
N TYR A 23 -0.94 -6.23 -6.64
CA TYR A 23 -0.13 -5.05 -6.98
C TYR A 23 -0.07 -4.80 -8.48
N GLY A 24 0.01 -5.85 -9.29
CA GLY A 24 0.12 -5.72 -10.74
C GLY A 24 -1.21 -5.46 -11.45
N GLU A 25 -2.26 -6.17 -11.06
CA GLU A 25 -3.54 -6.06 -11.75
C GLU A 25 -4.49 -5.09 -11.05
N THR A 26 -4.73 -5.28 -9.75
CA THR A 26 -5.69 -4.44 -9.03
C THR A 26 -5.18 -3.01 -8.87
N LEU A 27 -3.95 -2.83 -8.42
CA LEU A 27 -3.37 -1.49 -8.26
C LEU A 27 -2.75 -0.95 -9.54
N GLY A 28 -2.45 -1.82 -10.50
CA GLY A 28 -1.89 -1.38 -11.79
C GLY A 28 -0.43 -0.98 -11.75
N LEU A 29 0.34 -1.48 -10.78
CA LEU A 29 1.77 -1.18 -10.70
C LEU A 29 2.56 -2.07 -11.64
N LYS A 30 3.75 -1.59 -12.04
CA LYS A 30 4.70 -2.43 -12.75
C LYS A 30 5.38 -3.35 -11.75
N VAL A 31 5.21 -4.66 -11.93
CA VAL A 31 5.73 -5.68 -11.01
C VAL A 31 6.62 -6.64 -11.80
N SER A 32 7.77 -6.99 -11.25
CA SER A 32 8.60 -8.06 -11.79
C SER A 32 8.82 -9.11 -10.72
N GLU A 33 9.11 -10.33 -11.18
CA GLU A 33 9.35 -11.45 -10.26
C GLU A 33 10.65 -12.13 -10.64
N ASP A 34 11.50 -12.38 -9.64
CA ASP A 34 12.77 -13.04 -9.82
C ASP A 34 13.08 -13.88 -8.60
N HIS A 35 13.30 -15.17 -8.79
CA HIS A 35 13.61 -16.12 -7.70
C HIS A 35 12.58 -16.11 -6.57
N GLY A 36 11.30 -15.93 -6.92
CA GLY A 36 10.22 -15.91 -5.93
C GLY A 36 10.07 -14.58 -5.19
N LEU A 37 10.85 -13.57 -5.56
CA LEU A 37 10.77 -12.23 -4.98
C LEU A 37 10.05 -11.30 -5.95
N LEU A 38 9.17 -10.45 -5.43
CA LEU A 38 8.51 -9.43 -6.25
C LEU A 38 9.22 -8.10 -6.07
N THR A 39 9.35 -7.37 -7.17
CA THR A 39 9.80 -5.98 -7.12
C THR A 39 8.67 -5.10 -7.64
N LEU A 40 8.24 -4.14 -6.81
CA LEU A 40 7.31 -3.10 -7.24
C LEU A 40 8.14 -1.93 -7.78
N HIS A 41 7.94 -1.59 -9.06
CA HIS A 41 8.65 -0.49 -9.71
C HIS A 41 7.80 0.77 -9.59
N LEU A 42 8.15 1.63 -8.63
CA LEU A 42 7.37 2.82 -8.33
C LEU A 42 7.80 4.01 -9.19
N ALA A 43 6.85 4.91 -9.45
CA ALA A 43 7.08 6.05 -10.33
C ALA A 43 8.19 6.98 -9.85
N GLY A 44 8.42 7.05 -8.53
CA GLY A 44 9.49 7.87 -7.97
C GLY A 44 10.90 7.33 -8.16
N GLY A 45 11.05 6.18 -8.84
CA GLY A 45 12.35 5.55 -9.08
C GLY A 45 12.83 4.65 -7.96
N ASN A 46 12.18 4.63 -6.82
CA ASN A 46 12.49 3.72 -5.73
C ASN A 46 11.67 2.45 -5.89
N ASN A 47 12.33 1.31 -5.70
CA ASN A 47 11.67 0.02 -5.77
C ASN A 47 11.33 -0.47 -4.37
N VAL A 48 10.30 -1.32 -4.28
CA VAL A 48 9.94 -2.00 -3.05
C VAL A 48 9.99 -3.49 -3.31
N LEU A 49 10.62 -4.22 -2.40
CA LEU A 49 10.76 -5.66 -2.50
C LEU A 49 9.68 -6.33 -1.65
N ILE A 50 9.01 -7.34 -2.22
CA ILE A 50 8.10 -8.20 -1.44
C ILE A 50 8.70 -9.59 -1.45
N TYR A 51 8.98 -10.14 -0.26
CA TYR A 51 9.59 -11.45 -0.14
C TYR A 51 8.62 -12.45 0.51
N PRO A 52 8.74 -13.74 0.18
CA PRO A 52 7.85 -14.76 0.73
C PRO A 52 8.20 -15.05 2.20
N LYS A 53 7.18 -15.14 3.02
CA LYS A 53 7.33 -15.49 4.43
C LYS A 53 6.09 -16.28 4.85
N PRO A 54 6.16 -17.62 4.91
CA PRO A 54 4.99 -18.46 5.20
C PRO A 54 4.30 -18.13 6.53
N ASN A 55 5.07 -17.71 7.53
CA ASN A 55 4.54 -17.33 8.83
C ASN A 55 4.43 -15.81 8.99
N HIS A 56 4.08 -15.12 7.89
CA HIS A 56 3.98 -13.67 7.87
C HIS A 56 2.96 -13.15 8.88
N VAL A 57 3.38 -12.14 9.66
CA VAL A 57 2.50 -11.36 10.53
C VAL A 57 2.58 -9.92 10.03
N PRO A 58 1.47 -9.35 9.55
CA PRO A 58 1.52 -7.99 9.00
C PRO A 58 1.80 -6.96 10.08
N ALA A 59 2.46 -5.88 9.68
CA ALA A 59 2.69 -4.74 10.56
C ALA A 59 1.35 -4.08 10.90
N THR A 60 1.31 -3.42 12.05
CA THR A 60 0.12 -2.69 12.50
C THR A 60 0.16 -1.23 12.09
N PHE A 61 1.04 -0.88 11.15
CA PHE A 61 1.23 0.48 10.65
C PHE A 61 1.34 0.45 9.12
N THR A 62 1.24 1.63 8.50
CA THR A 62 1.28 1.76 7.05
C THR A 62 2.70 1.46 6.52
N VAL A 63 2.81 0.51 5.61
CA VAL A 63 4.11 0.12 5.04
C VAL A 63 4.38 0.76 3.68
N LEU A 64 3.36 1.26 2.99
CA LEU A 64 3.52 1.87 1.68
C LEU A 64 2.44 2.92 1.48
N ASN A 65 2.85 4.12 1.08
CA ASN A 65 1.95 5.26 0.91
C ASN A 65 1.98 5.72 -0.54
N PHE A 66 0.80 5.92 -1.12
CA PHE A 66 0.65 6.41 -2.49
C PHE A 66 0.11 7.83 -2.49
N PRO A 67 0.96 8.84 -2.74
CA PRO A 67 0.47 10.21 -2.91
C PRO A 67 -0.42 10.31 -4.15
N VAL A 68 -1.58 10.94 -4.01
CA VAL A 68 -2.52 11.16 -5.10
C VAL A 68 -3.00 12.61 -5.05
N GLU A 69 -3.55 13.11 -6.15
CA GLU A 69 -4.08 14.48 -6.19
C GLU A 69 -5.44 14.59 -5.49
N ASP A 70 -6.24 13.52 -5.57
CA ASP A 70 -7.63 13.52 -5.07
C ASP A 70 -7.93 12.16 -4.45
N VAL A 71 -7.96 12.12 -3.12
CA VAL A 71 -8.20 10.87 -2.38
C VAL A 71 -9.61 10.34 -2.65
N ASP A 72 -10.62 11.21 -2.77
CA ASP A 72 -11.98 10.75 -3.06
C ASP A 72 -12.03 9.98 -4.38
N LYS A 73 -11.39 10.50 -5.43
CA LYS A 73 -11.36 9.82 -6.73
C LYS A 73 -10.58 8.51 -6.66
N ALA A 74 -9.45 8.51 -5.94
CA ALA A 74 -8.63 7.31 -5.79
C ALA A 74 -9.40 6.21 -5.05
N VAL A 75 -10.09 6.58 -3.97
CA VAL A 75 -10.92 5.62 -3.21
C VAL A 75 -12.02 5.05 -4.09
N ASP A 76 -12.71 5.90 -4.85
CA ASP A 76 -13.80 5.44 -5.73
C ASP A 76 -13.27 4.49 -6.80
N GLU A 77 -12.13 4.81 -7.42
CA GLU A 77 -11.55 3.97 -8.47
C GLU A 77 -11.08 2.62 -7.90
N LEU A 78 -10.39 2.64 -6.77
CA LEU A 78 -9.90 1.41 -6.16
C LEU A 78 -11.06 0.54 -5.63
N THR A 79 -12.08 1.15 -5.08
CA THR A 79 -13.28 0.43 -4.64
C THR A 79 -13.94 -0.27 -5.83
N ARG A 80 -13.98 0.38 -6.98
CA ARG A 80 -14.51 -0.21 -8.22
C ARG A 80 -13.70 -1.43 -8.66
N ARG A 81 -12.41 -1.44 -8.36
CA ARG A 81 -11.50 -2.56 -8.66
C ARG A 81 -11.52 -3.66 -7.60
N GLY A 82 -12.38 -3.53 -6.59
CA GLY A 82 -12.53 -4.54 -5.55
C GLY A 82 -11.72 -4.30 -4.29
N VAL A 83 -11.05 -3.16 -4.18
CA VAL A 83 -10.32 -2.80 -2.96
C VAL A 83 -11.32 -2.38 -1.88
N ARG A 84 -11.15 -2.89 -0.66
CA ARG A 84 -11.98 -2.52 0.48
C ARG A 84 -11.19 -1.62 1.39
N PHE A 85 -11.67 -0.38 1.59
CA PHE A 85 -11.02 0.56 2.49
C PHE A 85 -11.39 0.29 3.94
N GLU A 86 -10.42 0.48 4.83
CA GLU A 86 -10.59 0.26 6.26
C GLU A 86 -11.42 1.38 6.86
N ILE A 87 -12.31 1.03 7.77
CA ILE A 87 -13.12 1.99 8.53
C ILE A 87 -12.59 1.99 9.95
N TYR A 88 -12.08 3.15 10.41
CA TYR A 88 -11.58 3.30 11.76
C TYR A 88 -12.46 4.24 12.56
N ASP A 89 -12.74 3.87 13.81
CA ASP A 89 -13.47 4.72 14.76
C ASP A 89 -12.73 4.62 16.10
N LEU A 90 -11.55 5.25 16.13
CA LEU A 90 -10.67 5.26 17.29
C LEU A 90 -10.47 6.71 17.73
N PRO A 91 -10.00 6.94 18.99
CA PRO A 91 -9.80 8.32 19.46
C PRO A 91 -8.90 9.16 18.55
N ASP A 92 -7.86 8.55 17.97
CA ASP A 92 -6.88 9.24 17.15
C ASP A 92 -7.13 9.13 15.65
N ILE A 93 -7.95 8.15 15.22
CA ILE A 93 -8.19 7.89 13.80
C ILE A 93 -9.67 7.66 13.59
N LYS A 94 -10.33 8.60 12.90
CA LYS A 94 -11.73 8.46 12.51
C LYS A 94 -11.87 8.67 11.02
N THR A 95 -12.41 7.67 10.34
CA THR A 95 -12.68 7.74 8.91
C THR A 95 -14.18 7.94 8.69
N ASP A 96 -14.51 8.46 7.49
CA ASP A 96 -15.91 8.55 7.08
C ASP A 96 -16.41 7.20 6.53
N ALA A 97 -17.61 7.18 5.95
CA ALA A 97 -18.21 5.95 5.42
C ALA A 97 -17.41 5.37 4.23
N LYS A 98 -16.59 6.17 3.56
CA LYS A 98 -15.73 5.72 2.45
C LYS A 98 -14.35 5.29 2.93
N GLY A 99 -14.05 5.45 4.22
CA GLY A 99 -12.73 5.15 4.78
C GLY A 99 -11.76 6.31 4.72
N ILE A 100 -12.23 7.54 4.52
CA ILE A 100 -11.37 8.70 4.39
C ILE A 100 -11.30 9.49 5.69
N MET A 101 -10.09 9.81 6.13
CA MET A 101 -9.85 10.70 7.27
C MET A 101 -9.47 12.07 6.77
N ARG A 102 -10.15 13.12 7.30
CA ARG A 102 -9.95 14.51 6.92
C ARG A 102 -9.71 15.36 8.15
N GLY A 103 -8.98 16.46 7.98
CA GLY A 103 -8.87 17.49 9.00
C GLY A 103 -7.77 17.32 10.02
N LYS A 104 -7.05 16.21 10.04
CA LYS A 104 -5.91 15.99 10.93
C LYS A 104 -4.69 15.61 10.11
N GLY A 105 -4.06 16.61 9.47
CA GLY A 105 -2.98 16.36 8.54
C GLY A 105 -3.51 16.12 7.14
N PRO A 106 -2.81 15.36 6.30
CA PRO A 106 -3.27 15.12 4.94
C PRO A 106 -4.56 14.29 4.92
N THR A 107 -5.38 14.53 3.91
CA THR A 107 -6.52 13.65 3.63
C THR A 107 -5.96 12.29 3.24
N ILE A 108 -6.43 11.22 3.87
CA ILE A 108 -5.82 9.89 3.73
C ILE A 108 -6.87 8.80 3.88
N ALA A 109 -6.65 7.67 3.20
CA ALA A 109 -7.47 6.48 3.36
C ALA A 109 -6.57 5.25 3.34
N TRP A 110 -6.93 4.22 4.09
CA TRP A 110 -6.12 3.01 4.25
C TRP A 110 -6.84 1.78 3.72
N PHE A 111 -6.05 0.88 3.16
CA PHE A 111 -6.53 -0.43 2.72
C PHE A 111 -5.45 -1.47 2.95
N LYS A 112 -5.81 -2.75 2.81
CA LYS A 112 -4.86 -3.84 3.03
C LYS A 112 -4.62 -4.61 1.75
N ASP A 113 -3.39 -5.13 1.62
CA ASP A 113 -3.10 -6.10 0.57
C ASP A 113 -3.59 -7.50 1.01
N PRO A 114 -3.49 -8.54 0.15
CA PRO A 114 -3.96 -9.88 0.52
C PRO A 114 -3.24 -10.49 1.72
N ALA A 115 -2.04 -10.03 2.05
CA ALA A 115 -1.27 -10.52 3.20
C ALA A 115 -1.57 -9.74 4.48
N GLY A 116 -2.48 -8.76 4.43
CA GLY A 116 -2.82 -7.92 5.57
C GLY A 116 -1.93 -6.72 5.78
N ASN A 117 -0.98 -6.46 4.89
CA ASN A 117 -0.14 -5.27 4.98
C ASN A 117 -0.97 -4.03 4.74
N ILE A 118 -0.74 -2.97 5.54
CA ILE A 118 -1.52 -1.74 5.47
C ILE A 118 -0.87 -0.76 4.50
N LEU A 119 -1.67 -0.29 3.55
CA LEU A 119 -1.26 0.68 2.54
C LEU A 119 -2.16 1.91 2.64
N SER A 120 -1.74 3.01 2.04
CA SER A 120 -2.56 4.23 2.03
C SER A 120 -2.54 4.94 0.69
N VAL A 121 -3.59 5.72 0.43
CA VAL A 121 -3.59 6.80 -0.55
C VAL A 121 -3.76 8.09 0.24
N LEU A 122 -3.00 9.14 -0.12
CA LEU A 122 -3.05 10.39 0.63
C LEU A 122 -2.74 11.59 -0.26
N GLU A 123 -3.28 12.76 0.14
CA GLU A 123 -2.95 14.03 -0.49
C GLU A 123 -1.80 14.66 0.28
N THR A 124 -0.77 15.10 -0.41
CA THR A 124 0.47 15.61 0.21
C THR A 124 0.57 17.14 0.25
N SER A 125 -0.40 17.84 -0.23
CA SER A 125 -0.29 19.32 -0.24
C SER A 125 -1.37 19.98 0.53
#